data_b8fd3d94b18b577156ff02d41a22e234
#
_entry.id   b8fd3d94b18b577156ff02d41a22e234
#
_cell.length_a   1.000
_cell.length_b   1.000
_cell.length_c   1.000
_cell.angle_alpha   90.00
_cell.angle_beta   90.00
_cell.angle_gamma   90.00
#
_symmetry.space_group_name_H-M   'P 1'
#
loop_
_entity.id
_entity.type
_entity.pdbx_description
1 polymer ?
#
loop_
_entity_poly.entity_id
_entity_poly.type
_entity_poly.pdbx_seq_one_letter_code
_entity_poly.pdbx_strand_id
1 'polypeptide(L)'
;SAPSLTSPDDEVVDQVTGICRAVQELCREESGDILVFLAGEQEIRETAEALADLNLSNTEVLPLFARLSAAEQHRVFTPHTGRRIVLATNVAETSLTVPGIRYVIDPGTARISRYSVRTKVQCLPIEPVSQASANQRAGRCGRVAPGICIRLYSQTSFESRPEFTEPEILRTNLAAVILQMAQARLGAITDFPFVEAPDRSRINDGIRLLDELGALKPGHRDAPRLTKIGHQLARVPLDPRLGRMLLEGARQGSLAEVLVIVAALSIRDVRERPADKREEADAFHRRFATEANLLQTLQAADNTDNNQVGDWSQVRRQHIHQEAANTAKPGPPARHTPHTRGKISPRPQ
;
A
#
# COMPACT_ATOMS: atom_id res chain seq x y z
N SER A 1 -41.61 -26.39 -3.36
CA SER A 1 -42.04 -24.98 -3.19
C SER A 1 -41.61 -24.53 -1.82
N ALA A 2 -40.46 -23.83 -1.76
CA ALA A 2 -40.05 -23.10 -0.57
C ALA A 2 -40.63 -21.68 -0.64
N PRO A 3 -41.19 -21.13 0.44
CA PRO A 3 -41.74 -19.81 0.44
C PRO A 3 -40.61 -18.77 0.35
N SER A 4 -40.73 -17.85 -0.59
CA SER A 4 -39.91 -16.65 -0.67
C SER A 4 -40.25 -15.74 0.51
N LEU A 5 -39.36 -15.67 1.51
CA LEU A 5 -39.44 -14.69 2.58
C LEU A 5 -38.73 -13.39 2.12
N THR A 6 -39.43 -12.61 1.30
CA THR A 6 -39.17 -11.18 1.20
C THR A 6 -40.14 -10.47 2.13
N SER A 7 -39.62 -10.06 3.30
CA SER A 7 -40.35 -9.16 4.17
C SER A 7 -40.39 -7.77 3.55
N PRO A 8 -41.55 -7.04 3.66
CA PRO A 8 -41.69 -5.69 3.07
C PRO A 8 -40.89 -4.58 3.79
N ASP A 9 -40.05 -4.91 4.76
CA ASP A 9 -39.24 -3.99 5.58
C ASP A 9 -37.72 -4.13 5.35
N ASP A 10 -37.25 -4.53 4.17
CA ASP A 10 -35.84 -4.45 3.82
C ASP A 10 -35.44 -2.97 3.57
N GLU A 11 -35.40 -2.21 4.66
CA GLU A 11 -34.77 -0.91 4.69
C GLU A 11 -33.30 -1.10 4.28
N VAL A 12 -32.88 -0.49 3.18
CA VAL A 12 -31.47 -0.51 2.73
C VAL A 12 -30.65 0.19 3.79
N VAL A 13 -30.10 -0.59 4.69
CA VAL A 13 -29.25 -0.10 5.78
C VAL A 13 -27.89 0.28 5.18
N ASP A 14 -27.42 1.49 5.48
CA ASP A 14 -26.08 1.90 5.08
C ASP A 14 -25.00 1.02 5.74
N GLN A 15 -23.80 1.00 5.13
CA GLN A 15 -22.70 0.12 5.54
C GLN A 15 -22.29 0.33 7.01
N VAL A 16 -22.20 1.59 7.46
CA VAL A 16 -21.75 1.92 8.82
C VAL A 16 -22.78 1.42 9.85
N THR A 17 -24.06 1.67 9.60
CA THR A 17 -25.16 1.16 10.44
C THR A 17 -25.17 -0.37 10.47
N GLY A 18 -24.96 -1.03 9.32
CA GLY A 18 -24.83 -2.49 9.25
C GLY A 18 -23.67 -3.03 10.09
N ILE A 19 -22.51 -2.38 10.04
CA ILE A 19 -21.35 -2.73 10.89
C ILE A 19 -21.70 -2.54 12.37
N CYS A 20 -22.30 -1.42 12.76
CA CYS A 20 -22.68 -1.16 14.15
C CYS A 20 -23.64 -2.23 14.69
N ARG A 21 -24.66 -2.63 13.92
CA ARG A 21 -25.58 -3.72 14.27
C ARG A 21 -24.84 -5.05 14.44
N ALA A 22 -23.94 -5.40 13.50
CA ALA A 22 -23.14 -6.61 13.58
C ALA A 22 -22.21 -6.62 14.80
N VAL A 23 -21.56 -5.49 15.12
CA VAL A 23 -20.75 -5.35 16.34
C VAL A 23 -21.58 -5.55 17.59
N GLN A 24 -22.77 -4.95 17.68
CA GLN A 24 -23.67 -5.13 18.83
C GLN A 24 -24.11 -6.60 18.97
N GLU A 25 -24.36 -7.30 17.89
CA GLU A 25 -24.66 -8.74 17.88
C GLU A 25 -23.46 -9.54 18.42
N LEU A 26 -22.27 -9.34 17.87
CA LEU A 26 -21.05 -10.04 18.28
C LEU A 26 -20.59 -9.68 19.72
N CYS A 27 -20.98 -8.53 20.23
CA CYS A 27 -20.71 -8.17 21.63
C CYS A 27 -21.52 -9.01 22.65
N ARG A 28 -22.58 -9.70 22.20
CA ARG A 28 -23.34 -10.63 23.05
C ARG A 28 -22.73 -12.04 23.07
N GLU A 29 -21.84 -12.32 22.13
CA GLU A 29 -21.10 -13.58 22.06
C GLU A 29 -19.97 -13.63 23.09
N GLU A 30 -19.30 -14.78 23.21
CA GLU A 30 -18.15 -14.98 24.09
C GLU A 30 -17.03 -13.95 23.84
N SER A 31 -16.07 -13.90 24.76
CA SER A 31 -14.90 -13.02 24.63
C SER A 31 -14.10 -13.32 23.36
N GLY A 32 -13.58 -12.28 22.71
CA GLY A 32 -12.79 -12.35 21.51
C GLY A 32 -12.83 -11.06 20.72
N ASP A 33 -11.78 -10.80 19.95
CA ASP A 33 -11.63 -9.58 19.19
C ASP A 33 -12.39 -9.65 17.86
N ILE A 34 -12.80 -8.48 17.39
CA ILE A 34 -13.56 -8.32 16.14
C ILE A 34 -12.65 -7.65 15.11
N LEU A 35 -12.55 -8.21 13.91
CA LEU A 35 -11.90 -7.61 12.75
C LEU A 35 -12.97 -7.17 11.75
N VAL A 36 -12.97 -5.88 11.41
CA VAL A 36 -13.87 -5.30 10.41
C VAL A 36 -13.05 -4.92 9.18
N PHE A 37 -13.43 -5.43 8.01
CA PHE A 37 -12.79 -5.04 6.75
C PHE A 37 -13.46 -3.81 6.15
N LEU A 38 -12.66 -2.83 5.72
CA LEU A 38 -13.11 -1.56 5.15
C LEU A 38 -12.27 -1.19 3.92
N ALA A 39 -12.84 -0.45 2.99
CA ALA A 39 -12.17 -0.16 1.73
C ALA A 39 -11.08 0.92 1.87
N GLY A 40 -11.11 1.77 2.89
CA GLY A 40 -10.13 2.83 3.04
C GLY A 40 -10.21 3.60 4.36
N GLU A 41 -9.28 4.54 4.51
CA GLU A 41 -9.11 5.36 5.71
C GLU A 41 -10.36 6.15 6.10
N GLN A 42 -11.09 6.70 5.10
CA GLN A 42 -12.29 7.47 5.35
C GLN A 42 -13.38 6.59 6.00
N GLU A 43 -13.65 5.40 5.42
CA GLU A 43 -14.63 4.46 5.98
C GLU A 43 -14.21 3.99 7.39
N ILE A 44 -12.91 3.82 7.63
CA ILE A 44 -12.37 3.47 8.96
C ILE A 44 -12.69 4.56 9.97
N ARG A 45 -12.53 5.84 9.62
CA ARG A 45 -12.84 6.95 10.52
C ARG A 45 -14.33 7.07 10.80
N GLU A 46 -15.14 7.07 9.75
CA GLU A 46 -16.61 7.14 9.88
C GLU A 46 -17.14 5.98 10.75
N THR A 47 -16.63 4.77 10.52
CA THR A 47 -17.00 3.60 11.33
C THR A 47 -16.52 3.72 12.78
N ALA A 48 -15.30 4.25 13.02
CA ALA A 48 -14.77 4.43 14.36
C ALA A 48 -15.58 5.45 15.15
N GLU A 49 -15.97 6.56 14.53
CA GLU A 49 -16.85 7.57 15.14
C GLU A 49 -18.21 6.98 15.51
N ALA A 50 -18.85 6.27 14.58
CA ALA A 50 -20.14 5.61 14.82
C ALA A 50 -20.07 4.54 15.93
N LEU A 51 -18.96 3.79 16.03
CA LEU A 51 -18.75 2.82 17.09
C LEU A 51 -18.48 3.48 18.45
N ALA A 52 -17.85 4.66 18.48
CA ALA A 52 -17.65 5.42 19.71
C ALA A 52 -18.99 5.87 20.33
N ASP A 53 -19.96 6.26 19.49
CA ASP A 53 -21.30 6.65 19.93
C ASP A 53 -22.08 5.50 20.57
N LEU A 54 -21.73 4.25 20.30
CA LEU A 54 -22.36 3.07 20.92
C LEU A 54 -21.97 2.87 22.39
N ASN A 55 -20.96 3.59 22.89
CA ASN A 55 -20.46 3.52 24.27
C ASN A 55 -20.25 2.06 24.77
N LEU A 56 -19.60 1.21 23.96
CA LEU A 56 -19.38 -0.20 24.27
C LEU A 56 -18.45 -0.35 25.47
N SER A 57 -18.93 -1.01 26.53
CA SER A 57 -18.17 -1.20 27.76
C SER A 57 -16.94 -2.10 27.51
N ASN A 58 -15.80 -1.75 28.10
CA ASN A 58 -14.54 -2.52 28.04
C ASN A 58 -14.12 -2.91 26.60
N THR A 59 -14.31 -1.98 25.66
CA THR A 59 -14.03 -2.20 24.24
C THR A 59 -13.12 -1.10 23.71
N GLU A 60 -12.02 -1.50 23.06
CA GLU A 60 -11.07 -0.61 22.37
C GLU A 60 -11.27 -0.71 20.86
N VAL A 61 -11.38 0.43 20.15
CA VAL A 61 -11.45 0.49 18.68
C VAL A 61 -10.11 0.96 18.13
N LEU A 62 -9.48 0.17 17.28
CA LEU A 62 -8.18 0.47 16.66
C LEU A 62 -8.24 0.45 15.15
N PRO A 63 -7.73 1.49 14.47
CA PRO A 63 -7.53 1.46 13.02
C PRO A 63 -6.30 0.63 12.63
N LEU A 64 -6.37 -0.01 11.45
CA LEU A 64 -5.23 -0.73 10.87
C LEU A 64 -5.19 -0.55 9.35
N PHE A 65 -4.38 0.39 8.88
CA PHE A 65 -4.15 0.62 7.46
C PHE A 65 -2.71 1.07 7.20
N ALA A 66 -2.27 0.93 5.96
CA ALA A 66 -0.86 1.05 5.61
C ALA A 66 -0.25 2.46 5.79
N ARG A 67 -1.06 3.52 5.98
CA ARG A 67 -0.57 4.90 6.19
C ARG A 67 -0.42 5.29 7.66
N LEU A 68 -0.81 4.42 8.58
CA LEU A 68 -0.55 4.63 10.00
C LEU A 68 0.95 4.59 10.28
N SER A 69 1.39 5.34 11.28
CA SER A 69 2.74 5.23 11.82
C SER A 69 3.02 3.81 12.32
N ALA A 70 4.30 3.43 12.36
CA ALA A 70 4.69 2.11 12.88
C ALA A 70 4.20 1.88 14.32
N ALA A 71 4.19 2.92 15.15
CA ALA A 71 3.71 2.85 16.53
C ALA A 71 2.20 2.56 16.59
N GLU A 72 1.39 3.23 15.77
CA GLU A 72 -0.06 3.01 15.68
C GLU A 72 -0.37 1.61 15.15
N GLN A 73 0.32 1.17 14.09
CA GLN A 73 0.17 -0.19 13.56
C GLN A 73 0.54 -1.25 14.62
N HIS A 74 1.55 -0.97 15.47
CA HIS A 74 1.99 -1.90 16.48
C HIS A 74 0.98 -2.09 17.61
N ARG A 75 0.10 -1.11 17.89
CA ARG A 75 -0.92 -1.20 18.92
C ARG A 75 -1.83 -2.42 18.80
N VAL A 76 -2.15 -2.86 17.59
CA VAL A 76 -3.02 -4.04 17.37
C VAL A 76 -2.38 -5.35 17.82
N PHE A 77 -1.04 -5.36 18.04
CA PHE A 77 -0.30 -6.54 18.51
C PHE A 77 0.02 -6.52 19.99
N THR A 78 -0.25 -5.42 20.68
CA THR A 78 0.01 -5.31 22.11
C THR A 78 -1.01 -6.12 22.93
N PRO A 79 -0.61 -6.77 24.04
CA PRO A 79 -1.55 -7.39 24.97
C PRO A 79 -2.58 -6.36 25.48
N HIS A 80 -3.81 -6.79 25.67
CA HIS A 80 -4.90 -5.93 26.16
C HIS A 80 -5.86 -6.73 27.04
N THR A 81 -6.67 -5.99 27.79
CA THR A 81 -7.79 -6.51 28.57
C THR A 81 -9.09 -6.03 27.95
N GLY A 82 -10.12 -6.84 27.93
CA GLY A 82 -11.37 -6.49 27.30
C GLY A 82 -11.43 -6.91 25.83
N ARG A 83 -12.36 -6.34 25.07
CA ARG A 83 -12.56 -6.64 23.67
C ARG A 83 -11.89 -5.56 22.80
N ARG A 84 -11.29 -5.97 21.71
CA ARG A 84 -10.74 -5.07 20.71
C ARG A 84 -11.50 -5.19 19.39
N ILE A 85 -11.83 -4.06 18.78
CA ILE A 85 -12.40 -3.98 17.44
C ILE A 85 -11.32 -3.36 16.54
N VAL A 86 -10.81 -4.13 15.57
CA VAL A 86 -9.79 -3.68 14.62
C VAL A 86 -10.48 -3.32 13.32
N LEU A 87 -10.43 -2.06 12.93
CA LEU A 87 -10.95 -1.56 11.66
C LEU A 87 -9.83 -1.56 10.63
N ALA A 88 -9.82 -2.50 9.70
CA ALA A 88 -8.69 -2.72 8.81
C ALA A 88 -9.06 -2.66 7.33
N THR A 89 -8.11 -2.22 6.52
CA THR A 89 -8.16 -2.44 5.08
C THR A 89 -7.73 -3.87 4.74
N ASN A 90 -7.67 -4.20 3.45
CA ASN A 90 -7.17 -5.50 2.96
C ASN A 90 -5.73 -5.84 3.41
N VAL A 91 -5.02 -4.95 4.10
CA VAL A 91 -3.73 -5.25 4.75
C VAL A 91 -3.86 -6.41 5.77
N ALA A 92 -5.01 -6.53 6.42
CA ALA A 92 -5.31 -7.61 7.36
C ALA A 92 -5.80 -8.91 6.65
N GLU A 93 -6.02 -8.88 5.35
CA GLU A 93 -6.47 -10.05 4.59
C GLU A 93 -5.34 -11.06 4.36
N THR A 94 -4.15 -10.59 4.01
CA THR A 94 -2.99 -11.45 3.69
C THR A 94 -1.72 -11.05 4.41
N SER A 95 -1.42 -9.75 4.53
CA SER A 95 -0.10 -9.24 4.91
C SER A 95 0.15 -9.29 6.43
N LEU A 96 -0.89 -9.09 7.23
CA LEU A 96 -0.77 -9.05 8.69
C LEU A 96 -1.71 -10.07 9.34
N THR A 97 -1.21 -10.73 10.36
CA THR A 97 -2.03 -11.61 11.21
C THR A 97 -2.27 -10.90 12.54
N VAL A 98 -3.48 -10.37 12.74
CA VAL A 98 -3.88 -9.78 14.00
C VAL A 98 -4.19 -10.89 14.99
N PRO A 99 -3.54 -10.91 16.17
CA PRO A 99 -3.80 -11.94 17.18
C PRO A 99 -5.18 -11.74 17.84
N GLY A 100 -5.74 -12.80 18.42
CA GLY A 100 -6.97 -12.71 19.22
C GLY A 100 -8.29 -12.60 18.44
N ILE A 101 -8.23 -12.47 17.10
CA ILE A 101 -9.42 -12.32 16.26
C ILE A 101 -10.25 -13.62 16.31
N ARG A 102 -11.46 -13.46 16.81
CA ARG A 102 -12.49 -14.51 16.86
C ARG A 102 -13.70 -14.19 15.97
N TYR A 103 -13.89 -12.92 15.66
CA TYR A 103 -15.04 -12.44 14.89
C TYR A 103 -14.59 -11.60 13.72
N VAL A 104 -15.27 -11.75 12.58
CA VAL A 104 -15.01 -10.97 11.36
C VAL A 104 -16.31 -10.34 10.88
N ILE A 105 -16.25 -9.07 10.50
CA ILE A 105 -17.31 -8.38 9.76
C ILE A 105 -16.77 -8.01 8.39
N ASP A 106 -17.41 -8.49 7.33
CA ASP A 106 -16.97 -8.26 5.96
C ASP A 106 -18.08 -7.56 5.13
N PRO A 107 -17.95 -6.26 4.86
CA PRO A 107 -18.83 -5.53 3.93
C PRO A 107 -18.67 -5.96 2.47
N GLY A 108 -17.63 -6.72 2.15
CA GLY A 108 -17.44 -7.31 0.83
C GLY A 108 -16.82 -6.41 -0.22
N THR A 109 -16.21 -5.29 0.17
CA THR A 109 -15.56 -4.33 -0.72
C THR A 109 -14.09 -4.14 -0.40
N ALA A 110 -13.30 -3.72 -1.39
CA ALA A 110 -11.91 -3.31 -1.23
C ALA A 110 -11.50 -2.30 -2.29
N ARG A 111 -10.42 -1.55 -2.02
CA ARG A 111 -9.75 -0.78 -3.07
C ARG A 111 -8.84 -1.70 -3.87
N ILE A 112 -9.10 -1.83 -5.15
CA ILE A 112 -8.34 -2.67 -6.08
C ILE A 112 -7.62 -1.76 -7.07
N SER A 113 -6.30 -1.93 -7.18
CA SER A 113 -5.48 -1.14 -8.10
C SER A 113 -5.79 -1.54 -9.55
N ARG A 114 -6.15 -0.53 -10.39
CA ARG A 114 -6.48 -0.71 -11.80
C ARG A 114 -5.82 0.36 -12.65
N TYR A 115 -5.19 -0.05 -13.74
CA TYR A 115 -4.66 0.86 -14.73
C TYR A 115 -5.69 1.18 -15.80
N SER A 116 -5.95 2.46 -16.01
CA SER A 116 -6.83 2.94 -17.07
C SER A 116 -6.02 3.24 -18.33
N VAL A 117 -6.22 2.45 -19.39
CA VAL A 117 -5.59 2.68 -20.70
C VAL A 117 -6.02 4.02 -21.29
N ARG A 118 -7.26 4.46 -21.01
CA ARG A 118 -7.80 5.73 -21.52
C ARG A 118 -7.13 6.95 -20.89
N THR A 119 -6.99 6.96 -19.56
CA THR A 119 -6.44 8.12 -18.82
C THR A 119 -4.95 7.98 -18.53
N LYS A 120 -4.35 6.81 -18.78
CA LYS A 120 -2.94 6.49 -18.48
C LYS A 120 -2.57 6.60 -17.00
N VAL A 121 -3.56 6.45 -16.13
CA VAL A 121 -3.42 6.61 -14.67
C VAL A 121 -3.78 5.32 -13.96
N GLN A 122 -3.03 5.01 -12.91
CA GLN A 122 -3.38 3.99 -11.95
C GLN A 122 -4.43 4.55 -10.99
N CYS A 123 -5.58 3.90 -10.87
CA CYS A 123 -6.65 4.28 -9.95
C CYS A 123 -6.90 3.14 -8.94
N LEU A 124 -7.59 3.50 -7.86
CA LEU A 124 -7.93 2.60 -6.76
C LEU A 124 -9.45 2.64 -6.51
N PRO A 125 -10.28 2.19 -7.47
CA PRO A 125 -11.71 2.11 -7.25
C PRO A 125 -12.06 1.16 -6.11
N ILE A 126 -13.18 1.43 -5.45
CA ILE A 126 -13.78 0.51 -4.49
C ILE A 126 -14.62 -0.49 -5.29
N GLU A 127 -14.30 -1.76 -5.16
CA GLU A 127 -14.94 -2.84 -5.90
C GLU A 127 -15.33 -3.99 -4.97
N PRO A 128 -16.33 -4.80 -5.33
CA PRO A 128 -16.61 -6.05 -4.63
C PRO A 128 -15.39 -6.97 -4.66
N VAL A 129 -15.10 -7.61 -3.54
CA VAL A 129 -14.03 -8.61 -3.47
C VAL A 129 -14.46 -9.93 -4.11
N SER A 130 -13.50 -10.72 -4.59
CA SER A 130 -13.75 -12.07 -5.10
C SER A 130 -14.22 -13.03 -4.01
N GLN A 131 -14.77 -14.20 -4.41
CA GLN A 131 -15.16 -15.24 -3.46
C GLN A 131 -13.96 -15.73 -2.66
N ALA A 132 -12.80 -15.93 -3.29
CA ALA A 132 -11.57 -16.35 -2.62
C ALA A 132 -11.12 -15.33 -1.56
N SER A 133 -11.15 -14.03 -1.90
CA SER A 133 -10.83 -12.96 -0.95
C SER A 133 -11.80 -12.93 0.23
N ALA A 134 -13.12 -13.03 -0.03
CA ALA A 134 -14.14 -13.11 1.02
C ALA A 134 -13.94 -14.32 1.95
N ASN A 135 -13.54 -15.46 1.39
CA ASN A 135 -13.23 -16.67 2.16
C ASN A 135 -11.92 -16.51 2.96
N GLN A 136 -10.90 -15.83 2.41
CA GLN A 136 -9.68 -15.49 3.16
C GLN A 136 -9.98 -14.58 4.34
N ARG A 137 -10.86 -13.58 4.17
CA ARG A 137 -11.33 -12.71 5.26
C ARG A 137 -12.05 -13.50 6.34
N ALA A 138 -13.00 -14.36 5.96
CA ALA A 138 -13.67 -15.25 6.88
C ALA A 138 -12.68 -16.16 7.64
N GLY A 139 -11.64 -16.66 6.98
CA GLY A 139 -10.60 -17.47 7.58
C GLY A 139 -9.77 -16.76 8.65
N ARG A 140 -9.92 -15.46 8.84
CA ARG A 140 -9.22 -14.72 9.92
C ARG A 140 -9.78 -15.02 11.30
N CYS A 141 -11.07 -15.33 11.42
CA CYS A 141 -11.69 -15.68 12.71
C CYS A 141 -11.48 -17.14 13.15
N GLY A 142 -11.09 -18.03 12.23
CA GLY A 142 -10.97 -19.49 12.52
C GLY A 142 -9.57 -19.99 12.91
N ARG A 143 -8.62 -19.10 13.25
CA ARG A 143 -7.22 -19.50 13.45
C ARG A 143 -6.91 -20.04 14.84
N VAL A 144 -7.57 -19.53 15.86
CA VAL A 144 -7.27 -19.85 17.27
C VAL A 144 -8.39 -20.67 17.91
N ALA A 145 -9.64 -20.36 17.57
CA ALA A 145 -10.84 -21.01 18.07
C ALA A 145 -11.96 -20.91 17.01
N PRO A 146 -13.06 -21.67 17.14
CA PRO A 146 -14.24 -21.44 16.34
C PRO A 146 -14.68 -19.97 16.43
N GLY A 147 -14.95 -19.36 15.27
CA GLY A 147 -15.30 -17.95 15.18
C GLY A 147 -16.48 -17.71 14.25
N ILE A 148 -16.99 -16.49 14.27
CA ILE A 148 -18.15 -16.09 13.45
C ILE A 148 -17.68 -15.04 12.44
N CYS A 149 -18.09 -15.20 11.17
CA CYS A 149 -17.93 -14.20 10.14
C CYS A 149 -19.31 -13.70 9.67
N ILE A 150 -19.61 -12.42 9.90
CA ILE A 150 -20.80 -11.75 9.40
C ILE A 150 -20.46 -11.05 8.10
N ARG A 151 -21.13 -11.47 7.01
CA ARG A 151 -21.05 -10.82 5.69
C ARG A 151 -22.21 -9.86 5.54
N LEU A 152 -21.92 -8.58 5.25
CA LEU A 152 -22.96 -7.55 5.07
C LEU A 152 -23.45 -7.48 3.62
N TYR A 153 -23.57 -8.61 2.96
CA TYR A 153 -24.10 -8.79 1.61
C TYR A 153 -24.74 -10.15 1.47
N SER A 154 -25.67 -10.26 0.53
CA SER A 154 -26.46 -11.48 0.34
C SER A 154 -25.62 -12.64 -0.19
N GLN A 155 -26.09 -13.86 0.04
CA GLN A 155 -25.52 -15.06 -0.56
C GLN A 155 -25.53 -14.98 -2.10
N THR A 156 -26.59 -14.50 -2.68
CA THR A 156 -26.71 -14.29 -4.14
C THR A 156 -25.62 -13.33 -4.65
N SER A 157 -25.36 -12.23 -3.90
CA SER A 157 -24.26 -11.31 -4.22
C SER A 157 -22.91 -12.01 -4.13
N PHE A 158 -22.68 -12.87 -3.12
CA PHE A 158 -21.44 -13.64 -3.00
C PHE A 158 -21.25 -14.60 -4.18
N GLU A 159 -22.27 -15.35 -4.52
CA GLU A 159 -22.22 -16.36 -5.60
C GLU A 159 -22.06 -15.75 -7.00
N SER A 160 -22.51 -14.51 -7.19
CA SER A 160 -22.33 -13.78 -8.45
C SER A 160 -20.94 -13.17 -8.65
N ARG A 161 -20.10 -13.18 -7.61
CA ARG A 161 -18.72 -12.62 -7.67
C ARG A 161 -17.79 -13.57 -8.41
N PRO A 162 -16.74 -13.04 -9.07
CA PRO A 162 -15.69 -13.88 -9.62
C PRO A 162 -15.04 -14.74 -8.53
N GLU A 163 -14.65 -15.95 -8.86
CA GLU A 163 -14.03 -16.88 -7.91
C GLU A 163 -12.72 -16.32 -7.37
N PHE A 164 -11.86 -15.75 -8.24
CA PHE A 164 -10.58 -15.15 -7.88
C PHE A 164 -10.50 -13.69 -8.34
N THR A 165 -9.67 -12.92 -7.64
CA THR A 165 -9.30 -11.57 -8.09
C THR A 165 -8.43 -11.68 -9.33
N GLU A 166 -8.67 -10.83 -10.33
CA GLU A 166 -7.85 -10.80 -11.54
C GLU A 166 -6.36 -10.67 -11.20
N PRO A 167 -5.47 -11.43 -11.87
CA PRO A 167 -4.02 -11.30 -11.70
C PRO A 167 -3.53 -9.87 -11.91
N GLU A 168 -2.44 -9.50 -11.25
CA GLU A 168 -1.89 -8.14 -11.33
C GLU A 168 -1.55 -7.75 -12.77
N ILE A 169 -1.06 -8.69 -13.58
CA ILE A 169 -0.71 -8.46 -14.98
C ILE A 169 -1.90 -7.97 -15.82
N LEU A 170 -3.12 -8.31 -15.44
CA LEU A 170 -4.35 -7.84 -16.10
C LEU A 170 -4.82 -6.47 -15.59
N ARG A 171 -4.20 -5.92 -14.53
CA ARG A 171 -4.65 -4.71 -13.84
C ARG A 171 -3.63 -3.56 -13.87
N THR A 172 -2.41 -3.81 -14.35
CA THR A 172 -1.30 -2.83 -14.33
C THR A 172 -0.90 -2.39 -15.73
N ASN A 173 -0.08 -1.34 -15.82
CA ASN A 173 0.59 -0.98 -17.06
C ASN A 173 1.67 -2.02 -17.37
N LEU A 174 1.73 -2.49 -18.61
CA LEU A 174 2.64 -3.57 -19.02
C LEU A 174 4.03 -3.09 -19.46
N ALA A 175 4.31 -1.80 -19.50
CA ALA A 175 5.60 -1.28 -19.98
C ALA A 175 6.79 -1.86 -19.21
N ALA A 176 6.72 -1.93 -17.88
CA ALA A 176 7.78 -2.51 -17.06
C ALA A 176 7.97 -4.01 -17.36
N VAL A 177 6.88 -4.77 -17.51
CA VAL A 177 6.91 -6.20 -17.83
C VAL A 177 7.54 -6.42 -19.20
N ILE A 178 7.08 -5.69 -20.23
CA ILE A 178 7.61 -5.78 -21.59
C ILE A 178 9.11 -5.44 -21.61
N LEU A 179 9.51 -4.41 -20.87
CA LEU A 179 10.90 -3.99 -20.75
C LEU A 179 11.77 -5.09 -20.14
N GLN A 180 11.32 -5.74 -19.07
CA GLN A 180 12.03 -6.84 -18.42
C GLN A 180 12.07 -8.10 -19.30
N MET A 181 10.98 -8.45 -19.98
CA MET A 181 10.93 -9.56 -20.91
C MET A 181 11.92 -9.37 -22.08
N ALA A 182 11.95 -8.16 -22.66
CA ALA A 182 12.89 -7.82 -23.74
C ALA A 182 14.35 -7.88 -23.26
N GLN A 183 14.65 -7.44 -22.02
CA GLN A 183 15.98 -7.53 -21.39
C GLN A 183 16.39 -8.99 -21.17
N ALA A 184 15.47 -9.81 -20.68
CA ALA A 184 15.70 -11.23 -20.42
C ALA A 184 15.64 -12.11 -21.70
N ARG A 185 15.30 -11.52 -22.87
CA ARG A 185 15.14 -12.20 -24.17
C ARG A 185 14.10 -13.33 -24.12
N LEU A 186 12.99 -13.10 -23.43
CA LEU A 186 11.89 -14.09 -23.28
C LEU A 186 10.97 -14.15 -24.51
N GLY A 187 11.27 -13.43 -25.59
CA GLY A 187 10.44 -13.37 -26.80
C GLY A 187 9.35 -12.30 -26.72
N ALA A 188 8.35 -12.43 -27.57
CA ALA A 188 7.21 -11.53 -27.60
C ALA A 188 6.27 -11.80 -26.44
N ILE A 189 5.73 -10.75 -25.85
CA ILE A 189 4.75 -10.89 -24.76
C ILE A 189 3.47 -11.61 -25.23
N THR A 190 3.12 -11.48 -26.51
CA THR A 190 1.96 -12.16 -27.11
C THR A 190 2.11 -13.67 -27.19
N ASP A 191 3.34 -14.16 -27.24
CA ASP A 191 3.65 -15.58 -27.44
C ASP A 191 4.07 -16.26 -26.14
N PHE A 192 4.20 -15.47 -25.07
CA PHE A 192 4.58 -16.00 -23.76
C PHE A 192 3.42 -16.78 -23.13
N PRO A 193 3.66 -17.98 -22.59
CA PRO A 193 2.61 -18.84 -22.04
C PRO A 193 2.14 -18.39 -20.67
N PHE A 194 1.45 -17.26 -20.61
CA PHE A 194 0.80 -16.80 -19.38
C PHE A 194 -0.35 -17.74 -18.99
N VAL A 195 -0.58 -17.90 -17.72
CA VAL A 195 -1.78 -18.59 -17.21
C VAL A 195 -3.04 -17.84 -17.65
N GLU A 196 -3.01 -16.50 -17.53
CA GLU A 196 -4.01 -15.60 -18.08
C GLU A 196 -3.29 -14.51 -18.87
N ALA A 197 -3.48 -14.50 -20.19
CA ALA A 197 -2.80 -13.57 -21.06
C ALA A 197 -3.44 -12.16 -21.01
N PRO A 198 -2.63 -11.09 -20.94
CA PRO A 198 -3.14 -9.73 -21.05
C PRO A 198 -3.70 -9.45 -22.45
N ASP A 199 -4.70 -8.57 -22.52
CA ASP A 199 -5.29 -8.19 -23.79
C ASP A 199 -4.32 -7.36 -24.67
N ARG A 200 -4.54 -7.41 -26.01
CA ARG A 200 -3.70 -6.71 -26.99
C ARG A 200 -3.71 -5.19 -26.80
N SER A 201 -4.79 -4.61 -26.29
CA SER A 201 -4.87 -3.17 -26.07
C SER A 201 -3.88 -2.72 -25.00
N ARG A 202 -3.77 -3.48 -23.90
CA ARG A 202 -2.81 -3.22 -22.81
C ARG A 202 -1.38 -3.45 -23.24
N ILE A 203 -1.14 -4.51 -24.04
CA ILE A 203 0.19 -4.77 -24.62
C ILE A 203 0.62 -3.60 -25.50
N ASN A 204 -0.25 -3.19 -26.43
CA ASN A 204 0.03 -2.07 -27.32
C ASN A 204 0.24 -0.75 -26.55
N ASP A 205 -0.47 -0.55 -25.47
CA ASP A 205 -0.29 0.61 -24.62
C ASP A 205 1.08 0.63 -23.92
N GLY A 206 1.51 -0.51 -23.40
CA GLY A 206 2.84 -0.67 -22.83
C GLY A 206 3.97 -0.47 -23.87
N ILE A 207 3.81 -1.04 -25.06
CA ILE A 207 4.77 -0.85 -26.18
C ILE A 207 4.82 0.63 -26.59
N ARG A 208 3.68 1.30 -26.73
CA ARG A 208 3.62 2.74 -27.08
C ARG A 208 4.35 3.58 -26.06
N LEU A 209 4.13 3.34 -24.75
CA LEU A 209 4.85 4.04 -23.71
C LEU A 209 6.36 3.84 -23.81
N LEU A 210 6.83 2.62 -24.07
CA LEU A 210 8.27 2.35 -24.21
C LEU A 210 8.85 2.99 -25.48
N ASP A 211 8.08 3.08 -26.57
CA ASP A 211 8.45 3.81 -27.80
C ASP A 211 8.59 5.32 -27.50
N GLU A 212 7.63 5.92 -26.80
CA GLU A 212 7.65 7.34 -26.38
C GLU A 212 8.87 7.65 -25.52
N LEU A 213 9.27 6.73 -24.63
CA LEU A 213 10.45 6.85 -23.79
C LEU A 213 11.79 6.59 -24.55
N GLY A 214 11.72 6.21 -25.84
CA GLY A 214 12.88 5.84 -26.64
C GLY A 214 13.56 4.54 -26.20
N ALA A 215 12.84 3.67 -25.52
CA ALA A 215 13.36 2.41 -24.99
C ALA A 215 13.41 1.28 -26.02
N LEU A 216 12.59 1.34 -27.08
CA LEU A 216 12.49 0.30 -28.11
C LEU A 216 13.10 0.75 -29.44
N LYS A 217 13.64 -0.21 -30.19
CA LYS A 217 14.10 0.02 -31.55
C LYS A 217 12.90 0.02 -32.51
N PRO A 218 12.83 0.94 -33.49
CA PRO A 218 11.76 0.99 -34.47
C PRO A 218 11.59 -0.33 -35.23
N GLY A 219 10.36 -0.68 -35.62
CA GLY A 219 10.08 -1.81 -36.50
C GLY A 219 10.02 -3.20 -35.86
N HIS A 220 10.17 -3.31 -34.55
CA HIS A 220 10.20 -4.59 -33.82
C HIS A 220 9.06 -4.72 -32.79
N ARG A 221 7.81 -4.40 -33.16
CA ARG A 221 6.67 -4.41 -32.23
C ARG A 221 6.31 -5.79 -31.72
N ASP A 222 6.40 -6.80 -32.58
CA ASP A 222 6.06 -8.18 -32.20
C ASP A 222 7.14 -8.83 -31.31
N ALA A 223 8.41 -8.48 -31.51
CA ALA A 223 9.53 -8.90 -30.66
C ALA A 223 10.36 -7.67 -30.26
N PRO A 224 9.96 -6.94 -29.22
CA PRO A 224 10.59 -5.67 -28.84
C PRO A 224 12.09 -5.82 -28.60
N ARG A 225 12.89 -5.00 -29.27
CA ARG A 225 14.35 -4.91 -29.07
C ARG A 225 14.70 -3.61 -28.38
N LEU A 226 15.52 -3.69 -27.35
CA LEU A 226 15.90 -2.52 -26.56
C LEU A 226 16.93 -1.65 -27.29
N THR A 227 16.78 -0.34 -27.14
CA THR A 227 17.82 0.65 -27.40
C THR A 227 18.83 0.69 -26.25
N LYS A 228 19.87 1.54 -26.34
CA LYS A 228 20.77 1.81 -25.22
C LYS A 228 20.00 2.33 -24.00
N ILE A 229 19.01 3.23 -24.23
CA ILE A 229 18.11 3.75 -23.18
C ILE A 229 17.30 2.61 -22.60
N GLY A 230 16.69 1.74 -23.41
CA GLY A 230 15.92 0.60 -22.94
C GLY A 230 16.72 -0.33 -22.02
N HIS A 231 17.98 -0.65 -22.39
CA HIS A 231 18.87 -1.44 -21.53
C HIS A 231 19.21 -0.76 -20.21
N GLN A 232 19.35 0.57 -20.19
CA GLN A 232 19.58 1.32 -18.97
C GLN A 232 18.32 1.31 -18.11
N LEU A 233 17.14 1.57 -18.67
CA LEU A 233 15.86 1.54 -17.95
C LEU A 233 15.58 0.16 -17.32
N ALA A 234 15.86 -0.92 -18.05
CA ALA A 234 15.64 -2.27 -17.53
C ALA A 234 16.52 -2.65 -16.33
N ARG A 235 17.60 -1.94 -16.07
CA ARG A 235 18.49 -2.15 -14.92
C ARG A 235 18.07 -1.37 -13.67
N VAL A 236 17.20 -0.40 -13.83
CA VAL A 236 16.75 0.45 -12.72
C VAL A 236 15.39 -0.09 -12.23
N PRO A 237 15.26 -0.45 -10.95
CA PRO A 237 14.01 -1.01 -10.39
C PRO A 237 12.97 0.09 -10.13
N LEU A 238 12.62 0.85 -11.16
CA LEU A 238 11.67 1.95 -11.12
C LEU A 238 10.64 1.83 -12.25
N ASP A 239 9.54 2.57 -12.12
CA ASP A 239 8.66 2.81 -13.26
C ASP A 239 9.47 3.37 -14.45
N PRO A 240 9.26 2.90 -15.67
CA PRO A 240 10.03 3.32 -16.84
C PRO A 240 10.04 4.84 -17.07
N ARG A 241 8.96 5.57 -16.71
CA ARG A 241 8.92 7.04 -16.81
C ARG A 241 9.88 7.68 -15.82
N LEU A 242 9.88 7.21 -14.57
CA LEU A 242 10.79 7.70 -13.53
C LEU A 242 12.25 7.37 -13.87
N GLY A 243 12.51 6.17 -14.36
CA GLY A 243 13.83 5.79 -14.86
C GLY A 243 14.29 6.71 -16.00
N ARG A 244 13.40 7.07 -16.94
CA ARG A 244 13.70 8.00 -18.05
C ARG A 244 14.02 9.40 -17.55
N MET A 245 13.33 9.90 -16.51
CA MET A 245 13.66 11.17 -15.87
C MET A 245 15.09 11.17 -15.33
N LEU A 246 15.50 10.09 -14.63
CA LEU A 246 16.88 9.98 -14.11
C LEU A 246 17.92 9.99 -15.22
N LEU A 247 17.70 9.24 -16.31
CA LEU A 247 18.63 9.21 -17.43
C LEU A 247 18.76 10.59 -18.10
N GLU A 248 17.65 11.32 -18.22
CA GLU A 248 17.66 12.66 -18.79
C GLU A 248 18.30 13.67 -17.82
N GLY A 249 18.02 13.60 -16.53
CA GLY A 249 18.66 14.42 -15.49
C GLY A 249 20.18 14.23 -15.49
N ALA A 250 20.66 12.98 -15.64
CA ALA A 250 22.09 12.71 -15.77
C ALA A 250 22.70 13.36 -17.03
N ARG A 251 21.98 13.31 -18.16
CA ARG A 251 22.40 13.91 -19.43
C ARG A 251 22.48 15.45 -19.36
N GLN A 252 21.57 16.07 -18.63
CA GLN A 252 21.46 17.53 -18.47
C GLN A 252 22.34 18.08 -17.31
N GLY A 253 23.01 17.23 -16.54
CA GLY A 253 23.84 17.64 -15.40
C GLY A 253 23.05 17.95 -14.12
N SER A 254 21.72 17.65 -14.08
CA SER A 254 20.82 17.87 -12.93
C SER A 254 20.40 16.54 -12.25
N LEU A 255 21.30 15.56 -12.23
CA LEU A 255 20.99 14.23 -11.70
C LEU A 255 20.63 14.27 -10.21
N ALA A 256 21.30 15.12 -9.41
CA ALA A 256 21.07 15.16 -7.97
C ALA A 256 19.65 15.65 -7.63
N GLU A 257 19.19 16.69 -8.30
CA GLU A 257 17.85 17.25 -8.11
C GLU A 257 16.77 16.27 -8.59
N VAL A 258 16.96 15.70 -9.78
CA VAL A 258 16.02 14.72 -10.35
C VAL A 258 15.99 13.45 -9.50
N LEU A 259 17.11 13.02 -8.90
CA LEU A 259 17.14 11.86 -8.02
C LEU A 259 16.24 12.05 -6.79
N VAL A 260 16.28 13.23 -6.17
CA VAL A 260 15.41 13.56 -5.02
C VAL A 260 13.94 13.52 -5.43
N ILE A 261 13.60 14.12 -6.59
CA ILE A 261 12.23 14.12 -7.10
C ILE A 261 11.75 12.69 -7.38
N VAL A 262 12.55 11.91 -8.09
CA VAL A 262 12.21 10.53 -8.45
C VAL A 262 12.10 9.64 -7.22
N ALA A 263 13.00 9.78 -6.24
CA ALA A 263 12.92 9.08 -4.97
C ALA A 263 11.60 9.38 -4.24
N ALA A 264 11.24 10.66 -4.16
CA ALA A 264 9.96 11.08 -3.54
C ALA A 264 8.72 10.55 -4.28
N LEU A 265 8.77 10.49 -5.63
CA LEU A 265 7.68 9.97 -6.45
C LEU A 265 7.58 8.43 -6.44
N SER A 266 8.67 7.71 -6.15
CA SER A 266 8.71 6.24 -6.14
C SER A 266 8.31 5.61 -4.83
N ILE A 267 8.28 6.37 -3.74
CA ILE A 267 7.86 5.92 -2.43
C ILE A 267 6.50 6.52 -2.03
N ARG A 268 5.88 5.93 -1.02
CA ARG A 268 4.69 6.52 -0.41
C ARG A 268 5.07 7.84 0.28
N ASP A 269 4.15 8.81 0.32
CA ASP A 269 4.33 10.06 1.05
C ASP A 269 4.79 9.76 2.49
N VAL A 270 6.01 10.18 2.82
CA VAL A 270 6.66 9.94 4.12
C VAL A 270 6.13 10.85 5.23
N ARG A 271 5.31 11.84 4.88
CA ARG A 271 4.74 12.77 5.85
C ARG A 271 3.64 12.06 6.65
N GLU A 272 3.93 11.78 7.91
CA GLU A 272 2.95 11.23 8.84
C GLU A 272 1.97 12.34 9.27
N ARG A 273 0.69 11.99 9.33
CA ARG A 273 -0.41 12.85 9.77
C ARG A 273 -1.33 12.08 10.70
N PRO A 274 -0.91 11.85 11.97
CA PRO A 274 -1.74 11.19 12.97
C PRO A 274 -3.08 11.92 13.10
N ALA A 275 -4.15 11.17 13.28
CA ALA A 275 -5.51 11.73 13.29
C ALA A 275 -5.72 12.73 14.45
N ASP A 276 -5.15 12.41 15.61
CA ASP A 276 -5.18 13.19 16.84
C ASP A 276 -4.25 14.42 16.84
N LYS A 277 -3.28 14.48 15.91
CA LYS A 277 -2.25 15.54 15.81
C LYS A 277 -2.11 16.14 14.42
N ARG A 278 -3.17 16.13 13.65
CA ARG A 278 -3.14 16.53 12.24
C ARG A 278 -2.69 17.98 12.04
N GLU A 279 -3.22 18.90 12.85
CA GLU A 279 -2.87 20.32 12.75
C GLU A 279 -1.41 20.57 13.14
N GLU A 280 -0.91 19.87 14.18
CA GLU A 280 0.48 19.94 14.62
C GLU A 280 1.41 19.38 13.52
N ALA A 281 1.08 18.24 12.94
CA ALA A 281 1.81 17.64 11.83
C ALA A 281 1.84 18.56 10.61
N ASP A 282 0.71 19.15 10.22
CA ASP A 282 0.63 20.09 9.10
C ASP A 282 1.42 21.39 9.36
N ALA A 283 1.43 21.88 10.61
CA ALA A 283 2.25 23.04 11.00
C ALA A 283 3.75 22.69 10.94
N PHE A 284 4.12 21.47 11.35
CA PHE A 284 5.49 20.98 11.27
C PHE A 284 5.94 20.80 9.80
N HIS A 285 5.12 20.20 8.95
CA HIS A 285 5.43 20.02 7.54
C HIS A 285 5.55 21.35 6.78
N ARG A 286 4.76 22.37 7.15
CA ARG A 286 4.86 23.72 6.54
C ARG A 286 6.23 24.36 6.75
N ARG A 287 6.95 24.07 7.84
CA ARG A 287 8.31 24.57 8.07
C ARG A 287 9.26 24.11 6.97
N PHE A 288 9.18 22.82 6.60
CA PHE A 288 9.98 22.28 5.48
C PHE A 288 9.58 22.86 4.13
N ALA A 289 8.29 23.07 3.89
CA ALA A 289 7.81 23.67 2.65
C ALA A 289 8.25 25.13 2.46
N THR A 290 8.41 25.89 3.56
CA THR A 290 8.84 27.29 3.51
C THR A 290 10.35 27.41 3.26
N GLU A 291 11.15 26.47 3.79
CA GLU A 291 12.60 26.43 3.62
C GLU A 291 13.03 25.77 2.31
N ALA A 292 12.21 24.83 1.79
CA ALA A 292 12.49 24.03 0.59
C ALA A 292 11.60 24.41 -0.60
N ASN A 293 11.17 25.65 -0.70
CA ASN A 293 10.32 26.06 -1.81
C ASN A 293 11.15 26.16 -3.11
N LEU A 294 11.47 24.97 -3.68
CA LEU A 294 12.23 24.83 -4.92
C LEU A 294 11.64 25.67 -6.05
N LEU A 295 10.30 25.83 -6.10
CA LEU A 295 9.62 26.69 -7.06
C LEU A 295 9.89 28.18 -6.81
N GLN A 296 9.93 28.63 -5.56
CA GLN A 296 10.33 30.01 -5.24
C GLN A 296 11.80 30.25 -5.52
N THR A 297 12.66 29.27 -5.26
CA THR A 297 14.09 29.36 -5.56
C THR A 297 14.33 29.36 -7.08
N LEU A 298 13.58 28.59 -7.85
CA LEU A 298 13.63 28.60 -9.31
C LEU A 298 13.05 29.90 -9.88
N GLN A 299 11.96 30.44 -9.33
CA GLN A 299 11.38 31.73 -9.73
C GLN A 299 12.27 32.90 -9.31
N ALA A 300 12.97 32.83 -8.18
CA ALA A 300 13.95 33.83 -7.79
C ALA A 300 15.23 33.77 -8.66
N ALA A 301 15.62 32.61 -9.15
CA ALA A 301 16.73 32.45 -10.08
C ALA A 301 16.39 32.98 -11.50
N ASP A 302 15.14 32.87 -11.94
CA ASP A 302 14.65 33.41 -13.21
C ASP A 302 14.50 34.94 -13.19
N ASN A 303 14.33 35.56 -12.01
CA ASN A 303 14.18 37.02 -11.83
C ASN A 303 15.51 37.74 -11.53
N THR A 304 16.61 37.02 -11.35
CA THR A 304 17.93 37.64 -11.23
C THR A 304 18.67 37.51 -12.55
N ASP A 305 18.59 38.63 -13.32
CA ASP A 305 19.52 38.89 -14.41
C ASP A 305 20.96 38.49 -14.04
N ASN A 306 21.49 37.57 -14.82
CA ASN A 306 22.90 37.37 -15.15
C ASN A 306 23.92 37.91 -14.14
N ASN A 307 24.31 37.24 -13.11
CA ASN A 307 25.69 37.14 -12.64
C ASN A 307 25.93 36.61 -11.22
N GLN A 308 25.04 35.83 -10.61
CA GLN A 308 25.46 35.05 -9.44
C GLN A 308 24.77 33.66 -9.47
N VAL A 309 25.52 32.68 -9.92
CA VAL A 309 25.21 31.27 -9.67
C VAL A 309 25.28 31.08 -8.14
N GLY A 310 24.12 31.00 -7.51
CA GLY A 310 24.01 30.75 -6.09
C GLY A 310 24.78 29.48 -5.71
N ASP A 311 25.57 29.57 -4.65
CA ASP A 311 26.42 28.48 -4.19
C ASP A 311 25.60 27.30 -3.61
N TRP A 312 25.12 26.45 -4.50
CA TRP A 312 24.41 25.20 -4.19
C TRP A 312 25.24 24.25 -3.33
N SER A 313 26.55 24.53 -3.17
CA SER A 313 27.43 23.75 -2.31
C SER A 313 27.09 23.92 -0.82
N GLN A 314 26.47 25.03 -0.43
CA GLN A 314 26.04 25.28 0.96
C GLN A 314 24.74 24.54 1.30
N VAL A 315 23.75 24.52 0.39
CA VAL A 315 22.51 23.76 0.57
C VAL A 315 22.80 22.25 0.64
N ARG A 316 23.71 21.78 -0.22
CA ARG A 316 24.16 20.39 -0.22
C ARG A 316 24.86 20.00 1.10
N ARG A 317 25.70 20.88 1.66
CA ARG A 317 26.42 20.62 2.93
C ARG A 317 25.47 20.60 4.12
N GLN A 318 24.47 21.46 4.19
CA GLN A 318 23.51 21.47 5.28
C GLN A 318 22.62 20.22 5.30
N HIS A 319 22.15 19.74 4.13
CA HIS A 319 21.33 18.51 4.06
C HIS A 319 22.13 17.25 4.43
N ILE A 320 23.36 17.11 3.92
CA ILE A 320 24.22 15.95 4.23
C ILE A 320 24.62 15.93 5.71
N HIS A 321 24.87 17.10 6.32
CA HIS A 321 25.19 17.16 7.76
C HIS A 321 23.98 16.86 8.65
N GLN A 322 22.77 17.16 8.23
CA GLN A 322 21.55 16.90 8.98
C GLN A 322 21.14 15.41 8.92
N GLU A 323 21.32 14.76 7.78
CA GLU A 323 21.14 13.31 7.65
C GLU A 323 22.23 12.53 8.42
N ALA A 324 23.50 12.95 8.34
CA ALA A 324 24.58 12.34 9.10
C ALA A 324 24.40 12.50 10.62
N ALA A 325 23.86 13.62 11.10
CA ALA A 325 23.56 13.83 12.51
C ALA A 325 22.37 12.99 13.01
N ASN A 326 21.39 12.69 12.15
CA ASN A 326 20.25 11.83 12.49
C ASN A 326 20.59 10.32 12.45
N THR A 327 21.56 9.92 11.65
CA THR A 327 22.07 8.52 11.60
C THR A 327 23.12 8.23 12.69
N ALA A 328 23.70 9.25 13.31
CA ALA A 328 24.77 9.12 14.31
C ALA A 328 24.31 9.05 15.77
N LYS A 329 23.03 8.73 16.05
CA LYS A 329 22.62 8.41 17.42
C LYS A 329 23.17 7.04 17.80
N PRO A 330 24.11 6.93 18.77
CA PRO A 330 24.63 5.64 19.21
C PRO A 330 23.49 4.84 19.86
N GLY A 331 23.28 3.63 19.35
CA GLY A 331 22.43 2.65 20.02
C GLY A 331 22.95 2.34 21.42
N PRO A 332 22.08 1.91 22.36
CA PRO A 332 22.49 1.60 23.72
C PRO A 332 23.56 0.51 23.73
N PRO A 333 24.55 0.60 24.64
CA PRO A 333 25.68 -0.33 24.67
C PRO A 333 25.18 -1.76 24.93
N ALA A 334 25.65 -2.71 24.13
CA ALA A 334 25.38 -4.12 24.30
C ALA A 334 25.87 -4.58 25.69
N ARG A 335 24.97 -5.11 26.52
CA ARG A 335 25.32 -5.72 27.80
C ARG A 335 26.12 -6.97 27.54
N HIS A 336 27.38 -6.98 27.92
CA HIS A 336 28.20 -8.17 28.00
C HIS A 336 27.65 -9.10 29.07
N THR A 337 27.13 -10.27 28.66
CA THR A 337 26.93 -11.39 29.58
C THR A 337 28.24 -12.19 29.67
N PRO A 338 28.73 -12.48 30.89
CA PRO A 338 29.93 -13.30 31.01
C PRO A 338 29.67 -14.75 30.68
N HIS A 339 30.48 -15.31 29.78
CA HIS A 339 30.51 -16.75 29.47
C HIS A 339 30.95 -17.54 30.72
N THR A 340 30.05 -18.27 31.31
CA THR A 340 30.38 -19.34 32.25
C THR A 340 30.86 -20.58 31.46
N ARG A 341 32.14 -20.90 31.64
CA ARG A 341 32.76 -22.16 31.16
C ARG A 341 32.12 -23.34 31.89
N GLY A 342 31.28 -24.15 31.20
CA GLY A 342 30.84 -25.44 31.66
C GLY A 342 31.97 -26.48 31.54
N LYS A 343 32.33 -27.08 32.66
CA LYS A 343 33.25 -28.23 32.74
C LYS A 343 32.59 -29.46 32.12
N ILE A 344 33.30 -30.11 31.20
CA ILE A 344 32.96 -31.43 30.68
C ILE A 344 33.48 -32.45 31.69
N SER A 345 32.60 -33.32 32.23
CA SER A 345 32.95 -34.52 32.97
C SER A 345 32.76 -35.76 32.09
N PRO A 346 33.68 -36.77 32.17
CA PRO A 346 33.61 -37.94 31.32
C PRO A 346 32.60 -38.97 31.87
N ARG A 347 31.96 -39.74 31.00
CA ARG A 347 31.11 -40.91 31.32
C ARG A 347 31.99 -42.10 31.73
N PRO A 348 31.58 -42.89 32.74
CA PRO A 348 32.09 -44.23 32.93
C PRO A 348 31.32 -45.24 32.10
N GLN A 349 31.91 -46.39 31.94
CA GLN A 349 31.62 -47.58 31.13
C GLN A 349 30.20 -48.15 31.27
#